data_a62a47955dce32a199610b6271e215d2
#
_entry.id   a62a47955dce32a199610b6271e215d2
#
_cell.length_a   1.000
_cell.length_b   1.000
_cell.length_c   1.000
_cell.angle_alpha   90.00
_cell.angle_beta   90.00
_cell.angle_gamma   90.00
#
_symmetry.space_group_name_H-M   'P 1'
#
loop_
_entity.id
_entity.type
_entity.pdbx_description
1 polymer ?
#
loop_
_entity_poly.entity_id
_entity_poly.type
_entity_poly.pdbx_seq_one_letter_code
_entity_poly.pdbx_strand_id
1 'polypeptide(L)'
;MTAPFIHCYQAMEKLGKTTEPSSTDGTVSIKFIYKEADINYGKREYQREVVADLDFKQGILRTVLDGGFRKIPQIHIRVITIRTENVTYLQYELVDGQQRVTSITQFLDGLIPLPKAFIVGGQDIGGLYASELKNKYLGLYTKILDYRISCVWYENISDIQTAELFIEVLNKTNDMKAQEIRNAIAGLFSTWCRDTARGNPDVNKKPHKLLERTADGKMKLFGDWKLRGRMEVDEWLSELSYMKIHGWKSGVTQVPHTKWVKDIQRPGGVYESKFGDEKDLLSLLNFGYTIIKASQSDYKKKLSPMLSQVLILYANDLKEKYGKIIPAKYVKAFFKVYNDWSCVDKKLYMNELTQNGNQMKEFSSLFGGKNSNALGTICYVLDKEMTKDMSSFGIIEMDQRVSFSDEDIYKKWKEQGMKDGYTGDALEFEYAVGDHYIPRSEGVKLGGVTEYDNLIVTSDVNNRIKSNMNPESFKEQVA
;
A
#
# COMPACT_ATOMS: atom_id res chain seq x y z
N MET A 1 8.94 25.73 41.96
CA MET A 1 9.60 24.77 41.02
C MET A 1 10.10 23.62 41.86
N THR A 2 9.29 22.63 42.11
CA THR A 2 9.54 21.64 43.14
C THR A 2 9.22 20.25 42.63
N ALA A 3 10.21 19.41 42.73
CA ALA A 3 10.21 17.98 42.89
C ALA A 3 9.80 16.99 41.74
N PRO A 4 8.84 17.18 40.84
CA PRO A 4 8.66 16.15 39.79
C PRO A 4 9.77 16.17 38.72
N PHE A 5 10.39 17.31 38.52
CA PHE A 5 11.55 17.47 37.64
C PHE A 5 12.82 16.73 38.15
N ILE A 6 13.00 16.67 39.46
CA ILE A 6 14.22 16.13 40.06
C ILE A 6 14.36 14.62 39.84
N HIS A 7 13.26 13.84 39.89
CA HIS A 7 13.36 12.39 39.69
C HIS A 7 13.52 11.99 38.20
N CYS A 8 12.85 12.71 37.30
CA CYS A 8 13.12 12.59 35.87
C CYS A 8 14.53 13.10 35.52
N TYR A 9 14.89 14.27 36.05
CA TYR A 9 16.18 14.89 35.80
C TYR A 9 17.36 14.11 36.41
N GLN A 10 17.19 13.51 37.60
CA GLN A 10 18.23 12.66 38.22
C GLN A 10 18.40 11.31 37.51
N ALA A 11 17.34 10.73 36.98
CA ALA A 11 17.44 9.61 36.04
C ALA A 11 18.15 10.03 34.75
N MET A 12 17.84 11.24 34.25
CA MET A 12 18.40 11.79 33.01
C MET A 12 19.87 12.30 33.18
N GLU A 13 20.27 12.86 34.33
CA GLU A 13 21.66 13.22 34.62
C GLU A 13 22.59 11.98 34.68
N LYS A 14 22.08 10.82 35.07
CA LYS A 14 22.81 9.56 35.01
C LYS A 14 22.94 9.01 33.59
N LEU A 15 21.98 9.29 32.72
CA LEU A 15 21.88 8.75 31.36
C LEU A 15 22.69 9.55 30.32
N GLY A 16 22.91 10.85 30.55
CA GLY A 16 23.59 11.75 29.59
C GLY A 16 25.09 11.52 29.37
N LYS A 17 25.66 10.43 29.84
CA LYS A 17 27.12 10.15 29.74
C LYS A 17 27.50 8.94 28.88
N THR A 18 26.55 8.14 28.41
CA THR A 18 26.86 7.00 27.56
C THR A 18 26.41 7.23 26.13
N THR A 19 27.27 6.93 25.17
CA THR A 19 26.93 6.86 23.75
C THR A 19 26.27 5.53 23.39
N GLU A 20 26.22 4.61 24.32
CA GLU A 20 25.67 3.25 24.18
C GLU A 20 24.13 3.27 24.35
N PRO A 21 23.40 2.42 23.62
CA PRO A 21 21.98 2.19 23.86
C PRO A 21 21.71 1.81 25.31
N SER A 22 20.71 2.43 25.93
CA SER A 22 20.36 2.16 27.32
C SER A 22 18.87 2.19 27.57
N SER A 23 18.42 1.48 28.61
CA SER A 23 17.05 1.52 29.08
C SER A 23 16.98 1.68 30.59
N THR A 24 15.95 2.40 31.07
CA THR A 24 15.74 2.65 32.50
C THR A 24 14.27 2.54 32.84
N ASP A 25 13.95 1.77 33.86
CA ASP A 25 12.60 1.69 34.43
C ASP A 25 12.27 2.92 35.26
N GLY A 26 11.03 3.37 35.14
CA GLY A 26 10.55 4.54 35.87
C GLY A 26 9.05 4.67 35.88
N THR A 27 8.60 5.85 36.29
CA THR A 27 7.19 6.23 36.20
C THR A 27 7.03 7.63 35.66
N VAL A 28 5.95 7.89 34.94
CA VAL A 28 5.64 9.20 34.39
C VAL A 28 4.20 9.60 34.77
N SER A 29 3.98 10.86 35.19
CA SER A 29 2.63 11.34 35.48
C SER A 29 1.88 11.68 34.19
N ILE A 30 0.56 11.52 34.24
CA ILE A 30 -0.31 11.97 33.14
C ILE A 30 -0.16 13.48 32.90
N LYS A 31 0.01 14.28 33.99
CA LYS A 31 0.25 15.71 33.88
C LYS A 31 1.48 16.04 33.02
N PHE A 32 2.58 15.31 33.21
CA PHE A 32 3.78 15.48 32.40
C PHE A 32 3.50 15.12 30.93
N ILE A 33 2.90 13.98 30.67
CA ILE A 33 2.54 13.50 29.31
C ILE A 33 1.65 14.53 28.61
N TYR A 34 0.65 15.09 29.30
CA TYR A 34 -0.40 15.92 28.71
C TYR A 34 0.02 17.38 28.52
N LYS A 35 0.85 17.92 29.42
CA LYS A 35 1.14 19.36 29.48
C LYS A 35 2.59 19.76 29.27
N GLU A 36 3.52 18.88 29.61
CA GLU A 36 4.93 19.26 29.75
C GLU A 36 5.83 18.58 28.71
N ALA A 37 5.42 17.41 28.23
CA ALA A 37 6.20 16.67 27.24
C ALA A 37 5.73 16.95 25.82
N ASP A 38 6.68 17.28 24.95
CA ASP A 38 6.45 17.20 23.50
C ASP A 38 6.52 15.73 23.07
N ILE A 39 5.40 15.02 23.34
CA ILE A 39 5.31 13.61 22.99
C ILE A 39 4.80 13.47 21.57
N ASN A 40 5.63 12.92 20.71
CA ASN A 40 5.25 12.59 19.37
C ASN A 40 4.34 11.33 19.36
N TYR A 41 3.04 11.57 19.17
CA TYR A 41 2.04 10.53 19.02
C TYR A 41 1.87 10.19 17.53
N GLY A 42 2.25 9.00 17.13
CA GLY A 42 1.76 8.42 15.89
C GLY A 42 2.34 8.95 14.57
N LYS A 43 3.47 9.64 14.59
CA LYS A 43 4.21 9.99 13.37
C LYS A 43 5.21 8.91 12.93
N ARG A 44 5.40 7.85 13.74
CA ARG A 44 6.37 6.82 13.43
C ARG A 44 5.77 5.65 12.65
N GLU A 45 6.56 5.13 11.77
CA GLU A 45 6.21 4.12 10.78
C GLU A 45 5.73 2.81 11.39
N TYR A 46 6.21 2.46 12.58
CA TYR A 46 5.83 1.24 13.28
C TYR A 46 4.54 1.37 14.13
N GLN A 47 4.04 2.58 14.35
CA GLN A 47 2.84 2.76 15.15
C GLN A 47 1.57 2.51 14.33
N ARG A 48 0.66 1.72 14.88
CA ARG A 48 -0.66 1.46 14.30
C ARG A 48 -1.61 2.63 14.53
N GLU A 49 -2.64 2.73 13.70
CA GLU A 49 -3.73 3.67 13.92
C GLU A 49 -4.39 3.44 15.28
N VAL A 50 -4.92 4.51 15.90
CA VAL A 50 -5.69 4.42 17.14
C VAL A 50 -7.04 3.76 16.82
N VAL A 51 -7.14 2.46 17.08
CA VAL A 51 -8.32 1.62 16.79
C VAL A 51 -9.13 1.27 18.04
N ALA A 52 -8.72 1.77 19.22
CA ALA A 52 -9.42 1.53 20.46
C ALA A 52 -10.84 2.08 20.38
N ASP A 53 -11.83 1.23 20.63
CA ASP A 53 -13.22 1.62 20.75
C ASP A 53 -13.47 2.42 22.04
N LEU A 54 -14.69 2.92 22.19
CA LEU A 54 -15.06 3.72 23.37
C LEU A 54 -14.98 2.91 24.65
N ASP A 55 -15.36 1.64 24.62
CA ASP A 55 -15.38 0.77 25.81
C ASP A 55 -13.95 0.52 26.32
N PHE A 56 -12.99 0.27 25.43
CA PHE A 56 -11.58 0.17 25.81
C PHE A 56 -11.08 1.46 26.44
N LYS A 57 -11.34 2.62 25.81
CA LYS A 57 -10.91 3.93 26.30
C LYS A 57 -11.49 4.23 27.69
N GLN A 58 -12.76 3.94 27.88
CA GLN A 58 -13.44 4.09 29.16
C GLN A 58 -12.93 3.10 30.22
N GLY A 59 -12.51 1.89 29.79
CA GLY A 59 -11.84 0.91 30.65
C GLY A 59 -10.51 1.43 31.22
N ILE A 60 -9.73 2.14 30.41
CA ILE A 60 -8.50 2.81 30.88
C ILE A 60 -8.81 3.90 31.90
N LEU A 61 -9.84 4.74 31.68
CA LEU A 61 -10.25 5.78 32.60
C LEU A 61 -10.76 5.22 33.94
N ARG A 62 -11.49 4.10 33.89
CA ARG A 62 -11.85 3.35 35.11
C ARG A 62 -10.63 2.95 35.92
N THR A 63 -9.61 2.38 35.22
CA THR A 63 -8.37 1.93 35.89
C THR A 63 -7.63 3.08 36.54
N VAL A 64 -7.59 4.26 35.95
CA VAL A 64 -6.96 5.46 36.53
C VAL A 64 -7.65 5.92 37.81
N LEU A 65 -8.97 5.83 37.85
CA LEU A 65 -9.79 6.33 38.98
C LEU A 65 -10.09 5.28 40.06
N ASP A 66 -9.86 3.99 39.79
CA ASP A 66 -10.19 2.84 40.63
C ASP A 66 -9.32 2.68 41.91
N GLY A 67 -8.59 3.68 42.30
CA GLY A 67 -7.86 3.70 43.59
C GLY A 67 -6.57 2.87 43.64
N GLY A 68 -6.06 2.38 42.51
CA GLY A 68 -4.75 1.70 42.41
C GLY A 68 -4.82 0.16 42.52
N PHE A 69 -6.01 -0.43 42.63
CA PHE A 69 -6.19 -1.89 42.55
C PHE A 69 -5.79 -2.44 41.16
N ARG A 70 -6.18 -1.71 40.12
CA ARG A 70 -5.75 -2.02 38.75
C ARG A 70 -4.64 -1.04 38.33
N LYS A 71 -3.70 -1.52 37.54
CA LYS A 71 -2.65 -0.66 36.95
C LYS A 71 -2.73 -0.70 35.45
N ILE A 72 -2.50 0.44 34.86
CA ILE A 72 -2.27 0.52 33.42
C ILE A 72 -0.96 -0.21 33.12
N PRO A 73 -0.92 -1.13 32.14
CA PRO A 73 0.33 -1.75 31.71
C PRO A 73 1.40 -0.71 31.36
N GLN A 74 2.65 -1.08 31.58
CA GLN A 74 3.83 -0.25 31.32
C GLN A 74 3.83 0.32 29.90
N ILE A 75 4.24 1.57 29.74
CA ILE A 75 4.45 2.22 28.47
C ILE A 75 5.95 2.32 28.17
N HIS A 76 6.29 2.43 26.89
CA HIS A 76 7.69 2.49 26.43
C HIS A 76 7.93 3.80 25.70
N ILE A 77 8.92 4.57 26.16
CA ILE A 77 9.22 5.91 25.66
C ILE A 77 10.68 5.97 25.22
N ARG A 78 10.92 6.40 24.00
CA ARG A 78 12.25 6.76 23.49
C ARG A 78 12.50 8.22 23.75
N VAL A 79 13.69 8.54 24.23
CA VAL A 79 14.17 9.90 24.44
C VAL A 79 15.15 10.25 23.33
N ILE A 80 14.85 11.30 22.59
CA ILE A 80 15.66 11.79 21.49
C ILE A 80 16.23 13.15 21.90
N THR A 81 17.56 13.26 21.93
CA THR A 81 18.22 14.53 22.18
C THR A 81 18.41 15.27 20.86
N ILE A 82 17.72 16.37 20.69
CA ILE A 82 17.86 17.24 19.52
C ILE A 82 18.79 18.40 19.89
N ARG A 83 19.88 18.53 19.13
CA ARG A 83 20.83 19.62 19.27
C ARG A 83 20.74 20.54 18.07
N THR A 84 20.41 21.80 18.31
CA THR A 84 20.54 22.89 17.34
C THR A 84 21.72 23.78 17.73
N GLU A 85 22.09 24.71 16.89
CA GLU A 85 23.24 25.63 17.16
C GLU A 85 23.12 26.35 18.52
N ASN A 86 21.91 26.64 19.00
CA ASN A 86 21.68 27.46 20.18
C ASN A 86 20.96 26.76 21.34
N VAL A 87 20.35 25.58 21.10
CA VAL A 87 19.50 24.90 22.10
C VAL A 87 19.62 23.38 22.00
N THR A 88 19.70 22.76 23.14
CA THR A 88 19.52 21.31 23.27
C THR A 88 18.18 21.06 23.95
N TYR A 89 17.29 20.29 23.32
CA TYR A 89 16.02 19.92 23.92
C TYR A 89 15.77 18.41 23.75
N LEU A 90 14.89 17.87 24.59
CA LEU A 90 14.49 16.48 24.57
C LEU A 90 13.15 16.32 23.88
N GLN A 91 13.09 15.47 22.91
CA GLN A 91 11.85 15.02 22.30
C GLN A 91 11.54 13.61 22.80
N TYR A 92 10.29 13.37 23.13
CA TYR A 92 9.83 12.07 23.62
C TYR A 92 9.01 11.39 22.55
N GLU A 93 9.29 10.13 22.32
CA GLU A 93 8.58 9.30 21.37
C GLU A 93 7.96 8.10 22.08
N LEU A 94 6.63 7.97 21.98
CA LEU A 94 5.91 6.85 22.57
C LEU A 94 6.07 5.62 21.69
N VAL A 95 6.90 4.67 22.07
CA VAL A 95 7.18 3.42 21.33
C VAL A 95 6.02 2.43 21.49
N ASP A 96 5.54 2.21 22.73
CA ASP A 96 4.32 1.42 23.02
C ASP A 96 3.47 2.12 24.08
N GLY A 97 2.18 1.86 24.02
CA GLY A 97 1.19 2.43 24.94
C GLY A 97 0.34 3.53 24.32
N GLN A 98 0.45 3.77 23.02
CA GLN A 98 -0.31 4.81 22.31
C GLN A 98 -1.81 4.75 22.61
N GLN A 99 -2.44 3.58 22.49
CA GLN A 99 -3.89 3.44 22.76
C GLN A 99 -4.25 3.86 24.19
N ARG A 100 -3.41 3.52 25.17
CA ARG A 100 -3.59 3.82 26.60
C ARG A 100 -3.47 5.31 26.87
N VAL A 101 -2.41 5.92 26.37
CA VAL A 101 -2.15 7.35 26.54
C VAL A 101 -3.20 8.18 25.79
N THR A 102 -3.49 7.84 24.52
CA THR A 102 -4.52 8.53 23.73
C THR A 102 -5.91 8.46 24.37
N SER A 103 -6.26 7.36 25.03
CA SER A 103 -7.54 7.27 25.76
C SER A 103 -7.65 8.33 26.84
N ILE A 104 -6.57 8.57 27.59
CA ILE A 104 -6.55 9.55 28.69
C ILE A 104 -6.52 10.98 28.14
N THR A 105 -5.67 11.25 27.12
CA THR A 105 -5.58 12.59 26.55
C THR A 105 -6.87 13.00 25.86
N GLN A 106 -7.53 12.10 25.12
CA GLN A 106 -8.84 12.37 24.52
C GLN A 106 -9.92 12.71 25.56
N PHE A 107 -9.88 12.08 26.74
CA PHE A 107 -10.75 12.47 27.84
C PHE A 107 -10.42 13.88 28.33
N LEU A 108 -9.15 14.16 28.58
CA LEU A 108 -8.70 15.49 29.06
C LEU A 108 -9.00 16.61 28.06
N ASP A 109 -8.98 16.30 26.76
CA ASP A 109 -9.37 17.19 25.67
C ASP A 109 -10.91 17.34 25.52
N GLY A 110 -11.69 16.60 26.32
CA GLY A 110 -13.14 16.63 26.25
C GLY A 110 -13.76 15.91 25.05
N LEU A 111 -13.01 15.03 24.38
CA LEU A 111 -13.47 14.29 23.20
C LEU A 111 -14.29 13.04 23.56
N ILE A 112 -14.08 12.48 24.73
CA ILE A 112 -14.80 11.30 25.23
C ILE A 112 -15.26 11.51 26.67
N PRO A 113 -16.44 10.99 27.09
CA PRO A 113 -16.91 11.04 28.46
C PRO A 113 -16.40 9.85 29.29
N LEU A 114 -16.54 9.95 30.61
CA LEU A 114 -16.44 8.80 31.50
C LEU A 114 -17.52 7.75 31.20
N PRO A 115 -17.36 6.49 31.65
CA PRO A 115 -18.38 5.45 31.50
C PRO A 115 -19.73 5.89 32.09
N LYS A 116 -20.85 5.51 31.46
CA LYS A 116 -22.20 5.96 31.91
C LYS A 116 -22.55 5.58 33.33
N ALA A 117 -22.16 4.40 33.80
CA ALA A 117 -22.38 3.93 35.17
C ALA A 117 -21.03 3.86 35.89
N PHE A 118 -20.64 4.91 36.58
CA PHE A 118 -19.33 4.96 37.23
C PHE A 118 -19.37 5.73 38.55
N ILE A 119 -19.22 5.01 39.65
CA ILE A 119 -19.19 5.56 41.02
C ILE A 119 -17.77 5.43 41.56
N VAL A 120 -17.22 6.52 42.09
CA VAL A 120 -15.89 6.58 42.73
C VAL A 120 -16.02 7.28 44.06
N GLY A 121 -15.62 6.64 45.14
CA GLY A 121 -15.72 7.20 46.50
C GLY A 121 -17.14 7.63 46.89
N GLY A 122 -18.16 6.90 46.43
CA GLY A 122 -19.58 7.22 46.69
C GLY A 122 -20.16 8.34 45.80
N GLN A 123 -19.39 8.91 44.91
CA GLN A 123 -19.82 9.95 43.98
C GLN A 123 -20.11 9.35 42.60
N ASP A 124 -21.30 9.60 42.07
CA ASP A 124 -21.64 9.24 40.67
C ASP A 124 -21.01 10.26 39.73
N ILE A 125 -20.06 9.79 38.95
CA ILE A 125 -19.33 10.57 37.93
C ILE A 125 -19.60 10.04 36.52
N GLY A 126 -20.62 9.18 36.39
CA GLY A 126 -20.96 8.55 35.11
C GLY A 126 -21.30 9.56 34.04
N GLY A 127 -20.73 9.35 32.84
CA GLY A 127 -20.97 10.15 31.65
C GLY A 127 -20.39 11.56 31.66
N LEU A 128 -19.69 11.99 32.73
CA LEU A 128 -19.07 13.33 32.80
C LEU A 128 -17.89 13.46 31.83
N TYR A 129 -17.79 14.62 31.21
CA TYR A 129 -16.61 15.06 30.47
C TYR A 129 -15.56 15.68 31.41
N ALA A 130 -14.34 15.83 30.97
CA ALA A 130 -13.24 16.34 31.78
C ALA A 130 -13.50 17.72 32.39
N SER A 131 -14.12 18.64 31.65
CA SER A 131 -14.49 19.97 32.13
C SER A 131 -15.55 19.90 33.27
N GLU A 132 -16.54 19.03 33.16
CA GLU A 132 -17.57 18.83 34.17
C GLU A 132 -16.98 18.16 35.41
N LEU A 133 -16.10 17.14 35.20
CA LEU A 133 -15.40 16.50 36.33
C LEU A 133 -14.52 17.50 37.07
N LYS A 134 -13.79 18.36 36.34
CA LYS A 134 -12.96 19.42 36.94
C LYS A 134 -13.78 20.40 37.78
N ASN A 135 -14.95 20.81 37.26
CA ASN A 135 -15.80 21.78 37.94
C ASN A 135 -16.52 21.20 39.17
N LYS A 136 -17.00 19.96 39.08
CA LYS A 136 -17.79 19.33 40.15
C LYS A 136 -16.94 18.57 41.15
N TYR A 137 -15.85 17.94 40.69
CA TYR A 137 -15.04 17.00 41.48
C TYR A 137 -13.53 17.21 41.18
N LEU A 138 -13.02 18.40 41.53
CA LEU A 138 -11.64 18.81 41.28
C LEU A 138 -10.61 17.77 41.78
N GLY A 139 -10.88 17.16 42.94
CA GLY A 139 -9.98 16.14 43.50
C GLY A 139 -9.83 14.90 42.60
N LEU A 140 -10.90 14.44 41.96
CA LEU A 140 -10.87 13.31 41.04
C LEU A 140 -10.19 13.69 39.71
N TYR A 141 -10.42 14.93 39.24
CA TYR A 141 -9.72 15.43 38.07
C TYR A 141 -8.19 15.53 38.30
N THR A 142 -7.80 16.05 39.47
CA THR A 142 -6.38 16.12 39.86
C THR A 142 -5.75 14.73 40.00
N LYS A 143 -6.51 13.76 40.55
CA LYS A 143 -6.08 12.36 40.64
C LYS A 143 -5.75 11.75 39.28
N ILE A 144 -6.51 12.11 38.22
CA ILE A 144 -6.16 11.67 36.85
C ILE A 144 -4.82 12.28 36.43
N LEU A 145 -4.61 13.58 36.62
CA LEU A 145 -3.38 14.24 36.23
C LEU A 145 -2.14 13.72 36.97
N ASP A 146 -2.31 13.39 38.26
CA ASP A 146 -1.23 12.92 39.13
C ASP A 146 -1.01 11.39 39.01
N TYR A 147 -1.90 10.68 38.28
CA TYR A 147 -1.73 9.23 38.09
C TYR A 147 -0.38 8.94 37.40
N ARG A 148 0.35 7.98 38.01
CA ARG A 148 1.68 7.59 37.50
C ARG A 148 1.60 6.28 36.75
N ILE A 149 2.00 6.32 35.48
CA ILE A 149 2.12 5.13 34.62
C ILE A 149 3.56 4.63 34.72
N SER A 150 3.73 3.31 34.93
CA SER A 150 5.05 2.67 34.79
C SER A 150 5.55 2.84 33.35
N CYS A 151 6.82 3.18 33.19
CA CYS A 151 7.40 3.36 31.87
C CYS A 151 8.82 2.82 31.81
N VAL A 152 9.24 2.42 30.61
CA VAL A 152 10.66 2.18 30.26
C VAL A 152 11.10 3.34 29.38
N TRP A 153 12.19 3.95 29.77
CA TRP A 153 12.86 5.00 29.00
C TRP A 153 13.99 4.38 28.20
N TYR A 154 14.05 4.69 26.90
CA TYR A 154 15.14 4.24 26.02
C TYR A 154 15.88 5.45 25.49
N GLU A 155 17.21 5.43 25.64
CA GLU A 155 18.09 6.48 25.14
C GLU A 155 19.14 5.90 24.20
N ASN A 156 19.62 6.75 23.30
CA ASN A 156 20.66 6.42 22.32
C ASN A 156 20.32 5.21 21.43
N ILE A 157 19.03 4.89 21.25
CA ILE A 157 18.58 3.87 20.31
C ILE A 157 18.24 4.51 18.97
N SER A 158 18.68 3.89 17.87
CA SER A 158 18.36 4.29 16.52
C SER A 158 16.91 3.97 16.16
N ASP A 159 16.41 4.50 15.03
CA ASP A 159 15.08 4.17 14.51
C ASP A 159 14.96 2.66 14.22
N ILE A 160 16.02 2.03 13.72
CA ILE A 160 16.08 0.58 13.46
C ILE A 160 15.95 -0.20 14.76
N GLN A 161 16.74 0.15 15.77
CA GLN A 161 16.67 -0.50 17.09
C GLN A 161 15.32 -0.29 17.77
N THR A 162 14.69 0.88 17.57
CA THR A 162 13.34 1.15 18.09
C THR A 162 12.31 0.24 17.41
N ALA A 163 12.41 0.06 16.09
CA ALA A 163 11.52 -0.84 15.34
C ALA A 163 11.76 -2.31 15.74
N GLU A 164 13.00 -2.73 15.93
CA GLU A 164 13.35 -4.08 16.43
C GLU A 164 12.79 -4.32 17.84
N LEU A 165 12.98 -3.36 18.75
CA LEU A 165 12.39 -3.39 20.09
C LEU A 165 10.86 -3.57 20.02
N PHE A 166 10.19 -2.79 19.19
CA PHE A 166 8.75 -2.88 19.02
C PHE A 166 8.31 -4.27 18.50
N ILE A 167 9.01 -4.80 17.52
CA ILE A 167 8.69 -6.09 16.91
C ILE A 167 9.02 -7.27 17.85
N GLU A 168 10.18 -7.26 18.48
CA GLU A 168 10.70 -8.44 19.17
C GLU A 168 10.28 -8.52 20.64
N VAL A 169 10.17 -7.37 21.29
CA VAL A 169 9.86 -7.30 22.73
C VAL A 169 8.39 -7.04 22.97
N LEU A 170 7.85 -6.02 22.31
CA LEU A 170 6.50 -5.52 22.60
C LEU A 170 5.42 -6.31 21.87
N ASN A 171 5.76 -6.97 20.76
CA ASN A 171 4.82 -7.79 19.99
C ASN A 171 4.47 -9.13 20.66
N LYS A 172 5.32 -9.65 21.56
CA LYS A 172 5.06 -10.92 22.26
C LYS A 172 3.82 -10.89 23.15
N THR A 173 3.36 -9.70 23.51
CA THR A 173 2.21 -9.49 24.39
C THR A 173 0.92 -9.07 23.66
N ASN A 174 1.01 -8.77 22.35
CA ASN A 174 -0.11 -8.29 21.55
C ASN A 174 -0.19 -9.05 20.24
N ASP A 175 -1.39 -9.51 19.84
CA ASP A 175 -1.67 -10.14 18.53
C ASP A 175 -1.51 -9.12 17.39
N MET A 176 -0.27 -8.73 17.07
CA MET A 176 0.00 -7.88 15.92
C MET A 176 -0.23 -8.64 14.62
N LYS A 177 -0.92 -8.01 13.70
CA LYS A 177 -1.05 -8.53 12.34
C LYS A 177 0.30 -8.45 11.61
N ALA A 178 0.52 -9.36 10.69
CA ALA A 178 1.77 -9.42 9.92
C ALA A 178 2.10 -8.08 9.22
N GLN A 179 1.09 -7.32 8.79
CA GLN A 179 1.32 -6.00 8.19
C GLN A 179 1.74 -4.93 9.21
N GLU A 180 1.25 -4.99 10.43
CA GLU A 180 1.73 -4.10 11.49
C GLU A 180 3.23 -4.33 11.77
N ILE A 181 3.66 -5.60 11.73
CA ILE A 181 5.09 -5.97 11.82
C ILE A 181 5.88 -5.41 10.63
N ARG A 182 5.38 -5.58 9.40
CA ARG A 182 6.06 -5.06 8.20
C ARG A 182 6.17 -3.53 8.20
N ASN A 183 5.13 -2.83 8.65
CA ASN A 183 5.17 -1.38 8.77
C ASN A 183 6.08 -0.88 9.89
N ALA A 184 6.26 -1.69 10.93
CA ALA A 184 7.22 -1.40 11.99
C ALA A 184 8.68 -1.50 11.51
N ILE A 185 8.93 -2.25 10.43
CA ILE A 185 10.23 -2.27 9.77
C ILE A 185 10.36 -0.95 8.99
N ALA A 186 10.93 0.06 9.64
CA ALA A 186 11.12 1.38 9.04
C ALA A 186 11.97 1.32 7.77
N GLY A 187 11.57 2.05 6.73
CA GLY A 187 12.32 2.13 5.48
C GLY A 187 11.51 2.71 4.32
N LEU A 188 12.17 2.93 3.20
CA LEU A 188 11.59 3.57 2.02
C LEU A 188 10.37 2.85 1.48
N PHE A 189 10.36 1.53 1.47
CA PHE A 189 9.23 0.74 0.97
C PHE A 189 7.98 0.87 1.84
N SER A 190 8.12 0.75 3.17
CA SER A 190 6.99 0.93 4.10
C SER A 190 6.43 2.34 4.02
N THR A 191 7.29 3.35 3.89
CA THR A 191 6.89 4.75 3.69
C THR A 191 6.16 4.91 2.37
N TRP A 192 6.69 4.35 1.28
CA TRP A 192 6.05 4.37 -0.03
C TRP A 192 4.66 3.72 -0.02
N CYS A 193 4.52 2.54 0.60
CA CYS A 193 3.23 1.87 0.75
C CYS A 193 2.21 2.76 1.47
N ARG A 194 2.61 3.36 2.58
CA ARG A 194 1.76 4.23 3.39
C ARG A 194 1.34 5.49 2.64
N ASP A 195 2.31 6.19 2.05
CA ASP A 195 2.07 7.42 1.30
C ASP A 195 1.18 7.16 0.07
N THR A 196 1.38 6.02 -0.59
CA THR A 196 0.58 5.63 -1.75
C THR A 196 -0.84 5.22 -1.35
N ALA A 197 -1.00 4.55 -0.21
CA ALA A 197 -2.30 4.09 0.29
C ALA A 197 -3.14 5.20 0.94
N ARG A 198 -2.50 6.17 1.61
CA ARG A 198 -3.18 7.16 2.46
C ARG A 198 -2.92 8.61 2.05
N GLY A 199 -1.89 8.83 1.27
CA GLY A 199 -1.31 10.15 1.04
C GLY A 199 -0.39 10.58 2.19
N ASN A 200 0.25 11.70 1.99
CA ASN A 200 1.13 12.32 2.98
C ASN A 200 0.86 13.83 3.02
N PRO A 201 0.16 14.31 4.06
CA PRO A 201 -0.18 15.73 4.18
C PRO A 201 1.06 16.64 4.27
N ASP A 202 2.14 16.15 4.89
CA ASP A 202 3.35 16.96 5.12
C ASP A 202 4.03 17.37 3.79
N VAL A 203 3.85 16.58 2.73
CA VAL A 203 4.33 16.85 1.36
C VAL A 203 3.21 17.05 0.35
N ASN A 204 1.99 17.28 0.82
CA ASN A 204 0.78 17.47 -0.02
C ASN A 204 0.55 16.32 -1.03
N LYS A 205 0.93 15.10 -0.69
CA LYS A 205 0.74 13.90 -1.52
C LYS A 205 -0.62 13.28 -1.23
N LYS A 206 -1.44 13.15 -2.27
CA LYS A 206 -2.76 12.47 -2.18
C LYS A 206 -2.59 10.95 -2.30
N PRO A 207 -3.53 10.16 -1.77
CA PRO A 207 -3.58 8.72 -2.03
C PRO A 207 -3.64 8.45 -3.53
N HIS A 208 -3.11 7.30 -3.95
CA HIS A 208 -3.24 6.88 -5.34
C HIS A 208 -4.72 6.66 -5.69
N LYS A 209 -5.15 7.08 -6.89
CA LYS A 209 -6.56 7.04 -7.36
C LYS A 209 -7.22 5.65 -7.22
N LEU A 210 -6.45 4.58 -7.38
CA LEU A 210 -6.91 3.20 -7.17
C LEU A 210 -7.32 2.96 -5.70
N LEU A 211 -6.66 3.63 -4.75
CA LEU A 211 -6.75 3.41 -3.31
C LEU A 211 -7.54 4.51 -2.59
N GLU A 212 -8.22 5.38 -3.32
CA GLU A 212 -9.06 6.43 -2.75
C GLU A 212 -10.19 5.84 -1.89
N ARG A 213 -10.48 6.54 -0.79
CA ARG A 213 -11.56 6.22 0.13
C ARG A 213 -12.73 7.17 -0.03
N THR A 214 -13.91 6.69 0.30
CA THR A 214 -15.12 7.51 0.47
C THR A 214 -15.08 8.22 1.84
N ALA A 215 -15.95 9.20 2.05
CA ALA A 215 -16.02 9.92 3.33
C ALA A 215 -16.35 9.01 4.53
N ASP A 216 -17.05 7.89 4.30
CA ASP A 216 -17.35 6.87 5.31
C ASP A 216 -16.24 5.80 5.44
N GLY A 217 -15.06 6.05 4.87
CA GLY A 217 -13.85 5.23 5.01
C GLY A 217 -13.81 3.96 4.15
N LYS A 218 -14.80 3.73 3.27
CA LYS A 218 -14.79 2.58 2.35
C LYS A 218 -13.90 2.84 1.14
N MET A 219 -13.39 1.78 0.56
CA MET A 219 -12.66 1.87 -0.70
C MET A 219 -13.60 2.24 -1.85
N LYS A 220 -13.30 3.35 -2.54
CA LYS A 220 -14.16 3.93 -3.59
C LYS A 220 -14.41 2.97 -4.76
N LEU A 221 -13.39 2.23 -5.16
CA LEU A 221 -13.42 1.34 -6.33
C LEU A 221 -13.60 -0.16 -5.98
N PHE A 222 -13.56 -0.53 -4.71
CA PHE A 222 -13.63 -1.93 -4.28
C PHE A 222 -14.90 -2.19 -3.48
N GLY A 223 -16.00 -2.30 -4.13
CA GLY A 223 -17.29 -2.78 -3.62
C GLY A 223 -17.54 -2.66 -2.11
N ASP A 224 -17.79 -3.81 -1.48
CA ASP A 224 -18.05 -3.91 -0.04
C ASP A 224 -16.78 -4.12 0.80
N TRP A 225 -15.60 -3.83 0.26
CA TRP A 225 -14.38 -3.91 1.06
C TRP A 225 -14.44 -2.87 2.17
N LYS A 226 -14.97 -3.31 3.29
CA LYS A 226 -14.97 -2.55 4.54
C LYS A 226 -13.59 -2.66 5.15
N LEU A 227 -12.89 -1.55 5.19
CA LEU A 227 -11.63 -1.48 5.92
C LEU A 227 -11.94 -1.68 7.41
N ARG A 228 -11.44 -2.77 7.96
CA ARG A 228 -11.55 -3.08 9.39
C ARG A 228 -10.50 -2.33 10.22
N GLY A 229 -9.81 -1.35 9.64
CA GLY A 229 -8.63 -0.71 10.21
C GLY A 229 -7.38 -1.59 10.08
N ARG A 230 -6.31 -1.29 10.80
CA ARG A 230 -5.08 -2.10 10.88
C ARG A 230 -4.35 -2.28 9.54
N MET A 231 -4.26 -1.20 8.74
CA MET A 231 -3.36 -1.14 7.58
C MET A 231 -3.69 -2.14 6.45
N GLU A 232 -4.96 -2.51 6.28
CA GLU A 232 -5.37 -3.49 5.24
C GLU A 232 -5.03 -3.02 3.81
N VAL A 233 -5.07 -1.71 3.54
CA VAL A 233 -4.71 -1.18 2.23
C VAL A 233 -3.20 -1.22 2.01
N ASP A 234 -2.43 -0.92 3.06
CA ASP A 234 -0.96 -1.03 3.03
C ASP A 234 -0.55 -2.50 2.83
N GLU A 235 -1.26 -3.44 3.47
CA GLU A 235 -1.06 -4.88 3.28
C GLU A 235 -1.33 -5.30 1.84
N TRP A 236 -2.48 -4.92 1.30
CA TRP A 236 -2.85 -5.19 -0.09
C TRP A 236 -1.79 -4.68 -1.08
N LEU A 237 -1.30 -3.45 -0.87
CA LEU A 237 -0.29 -2.84 -1.72
C LEU A 237 1.06 -3.55 -1.59
N SER A 238 1.46 -3.89 -0.38
CA SER A 238 2.69 -4.63 -0.09
C SER A 238 2.66 -6.04 -0.70
N GLU A 239 1.52 -6.72 -0.62
CA GLU A 239 1.31 -8.04 -1.24
C GLU A 239 1.32 -7.97 -2.77
N LEU A 240 0.64 -6.96 -3.36
CA LEU A 240 0.66 -6.74 -4.81
C LEU A 240 2.09 -6.51 -5.32
N SER A 241 2.88 -5.72 -4.58
CA SER A 241 4.28 -5.45 -4.91
C SER A 241 5.14 -6.72 -4.81
N TYR A 242 4.97 -7.49 -3.74
CA TYR A 242 5.65 -8.77 -3.57
C TYR A 242 5.34 -9.74 -4.71
N MET A 243 4.06 -9.89 -5.05
CA MET A 243 3.60 -10.78 -6.13
C MET A 243 4.11 -10.33 -7.50
N LYS A 244 4.18 -9.03 -7.78
CA LYS A 244 4.74 -8.50 -9.04
C LYS A 244 6.21 -8.88 -9.19
N ILE A 245 6.98 -8.85 -8.10
CA ILE A 245 8.43 -9.07 -8.13
C ILE A 245 8.77 -10.57 -8.12
N HIS A 246 8.06 -11.35 -7.33
CA HIS A 246 8.35 -12.78 -7.11
C HIS A 246 7.51 -13.74 -7.95
N GLY A 247 6.58 -13.19 -8.75
CA GLY A 247 5.62 -13.97 -9.51
C GLY A 247 4.33 -14.24 -8.71
N TRP A 248 3.24 -13.68 -9.18
CA TRP A 248 1.94 -13.70 -8.50
C TRP A 248 1.29 -15.09 -8.44
N LYS A 249 1.65 -16.00 -9.35
CA LYS A 249 1.14 -17.39 -9.40
C LYS A 249 1.53 -18.19 -8.15
N SER A 250 2.60 -17.80 -7.47
CA SER A 250 3.06 -18.45 -6.23
C SER A 250 2.26 -18.02 -4.99
N GLY A 251 1.42 -16.99 -5.12
CA GLY A 251 0.70 -16.41 -3.99
C GLY A 251 1.61 -15.70 -3.00
N VAL A 252 1.03 -15.31 -1.86
CA VAL A 252 1.77 -14.64 -0.78
C VAL A 252 1.68 -15.49 0.47
N THR A 253 2.84 -15.91 0.98
CA THR A 253 2.94 -16.50 2.31
C THR A 253 3.57 -15.46 3.26
N GLN A 254 3.03 -15.36 4.48
CA GLN A 254 3.36 -14.26 5.40
C GLN A 254 4.84 -14.23 5.80
N VAL A 255 5.47 -15.39 6.01
CA VAL A 255 6.88 -15.47 6.45
C VAL A 255 7.85 -15.01 5.35
N PRO A 256 7.82 -15.55 4.12
CA PRO A 256 8.64 -15.06 3.02
C PRO A 256 8.40 -13.59 2.70
N HIS A 257 7.16 -13.12 2.72
CA HIS A 257 6.81 -11.73 2.48
C HIS A 257 7.43 -10.80 3.53
N THR A 258 7.28 -11.13 4.82
CA THR A 258 7.89 -10.34 5.90
C THR A 258 9.41 -10.35 5.83
N LYS A 259 10.02 -11.50 5.50
CA LYS A 259 11.47 -11.58 5.28
C LYS A 259 11.91 -10.68 4.12
N TRP A 260 11.21 -10.74 2.98
CA TRP A 260 11.50 -9.89 1.84
C TRP A 260 11.42 -8.39 2.21
N VAL A 261 10.37 -7.95 2.93
CA VAL A 261 10.27 -6.55 3.39
C VAL A 261 11.45 -6.18 4.30
N LYS A 262 11.87 -7.07 5.20
CA LYS A 262 13.06 -6.85 6.03
C LYS A 262 14.32 -6.68 5.19
N ASP A 263 14.51 -7.53 4.19
CA ASP A 263 15.73 -7.55 3.39
C ASP A 263 15.85 -6.31 2.49
N ILE A 264 14.76 -5.86 1.89
CA ILE A 264 14.77 -4.67 1.02
C ILE A 264 14.92 -3.35 1.79
N GLN A 265 14.63 -3.31 3.09
CA GLN A 265 14.71 -2.09 3.91
C GLN A 265 16.02 -1.97 4.70
N ARG A 266 16.91 -2.94 4.61
CA ARG A 266 18.25 -2.84 5.21
C ARG A 266 19.12 -1.89 4.41
N PRO A 267 19.98 -1.08 5.08
CA PRO A 267 21.00 -0.29 4.39
C PRO A 267 21.87 -1.19 3.49
N GLY A 268 22.01 -0.83 2.21
CA GLY A 268 22.70 -1.66 1.22
C GLY A 268 21.91 -2.88 0.75
N GLY A 269 20.62 -2.98 1.06
CA GLY A 269 19.74 -4.05 0.60
C GLY A 269 19.40 -3.92 -0.88
N VAL A 270 18.90 -5.02 -1.44
CA VAL A 270 18.50 -5.16 -2.86
C VAL A 270 17.42 -4.12 -3.28
N TYR A 271 16.84 -3.39 -2.33
CA TYR A 271 15.89 -2.31 -2.57
C TYR A 271 16.46 -1.21 -3.48
N GLU A 272 17.70 -0.76 -3.23
CA GLU A 272 18.32 0.30 -4.05
C GLU A 272 18.52 -0.13 -5.51
N SER A 273 18.62 -1.42 -5.80
CA SER A 273 18.84 -1.95 -7.15
C SER A 273 17.61 -2.53 -7.84
N LYS A 274 16.67 -3.13 -7.09
CA LYS A 274 15.45 -3.78 -7.64
C LYS A 274 14.17 -3.01 -7.42
N PHE A 275 14.12 -2.13 -6.45
CA PHE A 275 13.02 -1.20 -6.18
C PHE A 275 13.33 0.21 -6.69
N GLY A 276 14.45 0.39 -7.34
CA GLY A 276 14.83 1.63 -8.04
C GLY A 276 13.74 2.14 -8.99
N ASP A 277 12.72 1.32 -9.25
CA ASP A 277 11.56 1.71 -10.01
C ASP A 277 10.27 1.72 -9.19
N GLU A 278 10.15 2.74 -8.29
CA GLU A 278 8.85 3.28 -7.92
C GLU A 278 7.95 3.47 -9.16
N LYS A 279 8.57 3.78 -10.30
CA LYS A 279 7.94 3.95 -11.61
C LYS A 279 7.21 2.69 -12.07
N ASP A 280 7.80 1.51 -11.93
CA ASP A 280 7.17 0.25 -12.36
C ASP A 280 5.95 -0.10 -11.51
N LEU A 281 6.04 0.07 -10.20
CA LEU A 281 4.90 -0.14 -9.31
C LEU A 281 3.81 0.92 -9.50
N LEU A 282 4.19 2.19 -9.70
CA LEU A 282 3.23 3.23 -10.03
C LEU A 282 2.59 2.99 -11.40
N SER A 283 3.36 2.50 -12.38
CA SER A 283 2.83 2.08 -13.68
C SER A 283 1.83 0.94 -13.54
N LEU A 284 2.16 -0.08 -12.74
CA LEU A 284 1.24 -1.17 -12.40
C LEU A 284 -0.04 -0.67 -11.73
N LEU A 285 0.06 0.26 -10.77
CA LEU A 285 -1.11 0.82 -10.09
C LEU A 285 -1.97 1.67 -11.03
N ASN A 286 -1.36 2.49 -11.90
CA ASN A 286 -2.08 3.26 -12.91
C ASN A 286 -2.80 2.33 -13.90
N PHE A 287 -2.14 1.28 -14.35
CA PHE A 287 -2.77 0.26 -15.18
C PHE A 287 -3.88 -0.46 -14.43
N GLY A 288 -3.63 -0.86 -13.17
CA GLY A 288 -4.61 -1.45 -12.28
C GLY A 288 -5.85 -0.58 -12.08
N TYR A 289 -5.67 0.75 -11.99
CA TYR A 289 -6.79 1.68 -11.94
C TYR A 289 -7.69 1.57 -13.17
N THR A 290 -7.12 1.46 -14.38
CA THR A 290 -7.92 1.33 -15.62
C THR A 290 -8.68 0.02 -15.66
N ILE A 291 -8.07 -1.07 -15.21
CA ILE A 291 -8.69 -2.41 -15.12
C ILE A 291 -9.83 -2.40 -14.09
N ILE A 292 -9.58 -1.94 -12.88
CA ILE A 292 -10.59 -1.91 -11.80
C ILE A 292 -11.73 -0.94 -12.16
N LYS A 293 -11.43 0.20 -12.77
CA LYS A 293 -12.46 1.13 -13.25
C LYS A 293 -13.36 0.49 -14.31
N ALA A 294 -12.82 -0.31 -15.20
CA ALA A 294 -13.60 -1.04 -16.20
C ALA A 294 -14.53 -2.11 -15.57
N SER A 295 -14.27 -2.55 -14.33
CA SER A 295 -15.11 -3.51 -13.61
C SER A 295 -16.29 -2.89 -12.85
N GLN A 296 -16.37 -1.55 -12.77
CA GLN A 296 -17.29 -0.87 -11.85
C GLN A 296 -18.78 -1.04 -12.19
N SER A 297 -19.14 -1.15 -13.48
CA SER A 297 -20.54 -1.28 -13.90
C SER A 297 -21.15 -2.62 -13.46
N ASP A 298 -20.43 -3.72 -13.72
CA ASP A 298 -21.02 -5.05 -13.66
C ASP A 298 -20.47 -5.92 -12.53
N TYR A 299 -19.26 -5.64 -12.04
CA TYR A 299 -18.51 -6.57 -11.18
C TYR A 299 -18.02 -5.96 -9.87
N LYS A 300 -18.36 -4.71 -9.56
CA LYS A 300 -17.88 -4.00 -8.36
C LYS A 300 -18.08 -4.80 -7.08
N LYS A 301 -19.26 -5.40 -6.89
CA LYS A 301 -19.58 -6.20 -5.69
C LYS A 301 -18.83 -7.52 -5.58
N LYS A 302 -18.24 -8.00 -6.69
CA LYS A 302 -17.51 -9.28 -6.74
C LYS A 302 -16.02 -9.14 -6.47
N LEU A 303 -15.51 -7.91 -6.44
CA LEU A 303 -14.09 -7.64 -6.22
C LEU A 303 -13.73 -7.78 -4.74
N SER A 304 -13.21 -8.94 -4.36
CA SER A 304 -12.46 -9.07 -3.12
C SER A 304 -11.05 -8.47 -3.27
N PRO A 305 -10.36 -8.13 -2.16
CA PRO A 305 -8.96 -7.67 -2.22
C PRO A 305 -8.05 -8.59 -3.02
N MET A 306 -8.08 -9.88 -2.75
CA MET A 306 -7.27 -10.89 -3.46
C MET A 306 -7.65 -10.99 -4.95
N LEU A 307 -8.94 -11.03 -5.28
CA LEU A 307 -9.37 -11.14 -6.67
C LEU A 307 -8.97 -9.91 -7.49
N SER A 308 -8.94 -8.72 -6.87
CA SER A 308 -8.47 -7.50 -7.52
C SER A 308 -6.97 -7.54 -7.82
N GLN A 309 -6.16 -8.12 -6.93
CA GLN A 309 -4.73 -8.33 -7.19
C GLN A 309 -4.51 -9.27 -8.38
N VAL A 310 -5.21 -10.41 -8.41
CA VAL A 310 -5.16 -11.37 -9.53
C VAL A 310 -5.58 -10.71 -10.84
N LEU A 311 -6.69 -9.98 -10.83
CA LEU A 311 -7.21 -9.28 -12.01
C LEU A 311 -6.19 -8.30 -12.60
N ILE A 312 -5.49 -7.54 -11.75
CA ILE A 312 -4.47 -6.58 -12.16
C ILE A 312 -3.22 -7.28 -12.67
N LEU A 313 -2.69 -8.25 -11.91
CA LEU A 313 -1.43 -8.91 -12.22
C LEU A 313 -1.53 -9.76 -13.47
N TYR A 314 -2.62 -10.49 -13.64
CA TYR A 314 -2.85 -11.29 -14.84
C TYR A 314 -3.00 -10.39 -16.09
N ALA A 315 -3.74 -9.27 -15.99
CA ALA A 315 -3.81 -8.30 -17.06
C ALA A 315 -2.42 -7.71 -17.41
N ASN A 316 -1.59 -7.46 -16.38
CA ASN A 316 -0.26 -6.94 -16.58
C ASN A 316 0.64 -7.95 -17.30
N ASP A 317 0.62 -9.23 -16.92
CA ASP A 317 1.37 -10.30 -17.60
C ASP A 317 0.96 -10.42 -19.07
N LEU A 318 -0.34 -10.38 -19.34
CA LEU A 318 -0.84 -10.42 -20.73
C LEU A 318 -0.41 -9.19 -21.53
N LYS A 319 -0.43 -8.01 -20.88
CA LYS A 319 0.06 -6.77 -21.52
C LYS A 319 1.56 -6.83 -21.80
N GLU A 320 2.37 -7.33 -20.88
CA GLU A 320 3.81 -7.50 -21.08
C GLU A 320 4.11 -8.50 -22.19
N LYS A 321 3.33 -9.58 -22.27
CA LYS A 321 3.52 -10.63 -23.27
C LYS A 321 3.04 -10.23 -24.67
N TYR A 322 1.88 -9.58 -24.77
CA TYR A 322 1.21 -9.34 -26.06
C TYR A 322 1.14 -7.85 -26.45
N GLY A 323 1.42 -6.94 -25.52
CA GLY A 323 1.57 -5.51 -25.75
C GLY A 323 0.36 -4.66 -25.39
N LYS A 324 -0.88 -5.06 -25.74
CA LYS A 324 -2.08 -4.22 -25.50
C LYS A 324 -3.25 -5.02 -24.99
N ILE A 325 -3.98 -4.46 -24.03
CA ILE A 325 -5.22 -5.00 -23.51
C ILE A 325 -6.32 -3.95 -23.61
N ILE A 326 -7.52 -4.38 -23.97
CA ILE A 326 -8.75 -3.59 -23.90
C ILE A 326 -9.43 -3.88 -22.55
N PRO A 327 -9.39 -2.97 -21.56
CA PRO A 327 -9.80 -3.25 -20.19
C PRO A 327 -11.22 -3.79 -20.07
N ALA A 328 -12.20 -3.19 -20.75
CA ALA A 328 -13.60 -3.62 -20.68
C ALA A 328 -13.83 -5.05 -21.21
N LYS A 329 -13.19 -5.41 -22.32
CA LYS A 329 -13.27 -6.78 -22.87
C LYS A 329 -12.58 -7.77 -21.96
N TYR A 330 -11.39 -7.44 -21.49
CA TYR A 330 -10.62 -8.26 -20.56
C TYR A 330 -11.41 -8.58 -19.29
N VAL A 331 -11.94 -7.54 -18.63
CA VAL A 331 -12.70 -7.71 -17.37
C VAL A 331 -13.92 -8.58 -17.60
N LYS A 332 -14.66 -8.36 -18.68
CA LYS A 332 -15.84 -9.19 -19.03
C LYS A 332 -15.46 -10.65 -19.23
N ALA A 333 -14.41 -10.92 -19.99
CA ALA A 333 -13.93 -12.28 -20.25
C ALA A 333 -13.38 -12.95 -18.97
N PHE A 334 -12.59 -12.21 -18.17
CA PHE A 334 -12.08 -12.69 -16.89
C PHE A 334 -13.22 -13.15 -15.97
N PHE A 335 -14.24 -12.33 -15.77
CA PHE A 335 -15.35 -12.68 -14.90
C PHE A 335 -16.26 -13.75 -15.47
N LYS A 336 -16.35 -13.89 -16.79
CA LYS A 336 -17.02 -15.02 -17.42
C LYS A 336 -16.32 -16.32 -17.03
N VAL A 337 -15.01 -16.42 -17.26
CA VAL A 337 -14.21 -17.60 -16.89
C VAL A 337 -14.28 -17.88 -15.39
N TYR A 338 -14.14 -16.82 -14.56
CA TYR A 338 -14.23 -16.93 -13.11
C TYR A 338 -15.59 -17.45 -12.62
N ASN A 339 -16.69 -16.97 -13.20
CA ASN A 339 -18.04 -17.43 -12.86
C ASN A 339 -18.29 -18.86 -13.33
N ASP A 340 -17.92 -19.18 -14.57
CA ASP A 340 -18.06 -20.51 -15.14
C ASP A 340 -17.29 -21.52 -14.29
N TRP A 341 -16.06 -21.19 -13.87
CA TRP A 341 -15.29 -22.02 -12.96
C TRP A 341 -15.91 -22.14 -11.56
N SER A 342 -16.51 -21.09 -11.02
CA SER A 342 -17.16 -21.12 -9.70
C SER A 342 -18.43 -21.96 -9.68
N CYS A 343 -19.06 -22.15 -10.82
CA CYS A 343 -20.30 -22.93 -11.01
C CYS A 343 -20.04 -24.40 -11.43
N VAL A 344 -18.87 -24.70 -12.02
CA VAL A 344 -18.50 -26.05 -12.42
C VAL A 344 -18.16 -26.88 -11.20
N ASP A 345 -18.63 -28.12 -11.18
CA ASP A 345 -18.32 -29.08 -10.14
C ASP A 345 -16.79 -29.22 -9.98
N LYS A 346 -16.28 -28.69 -8.87
CA LYS A 346 -14.85 -28.68 -8.54
C LYS A 346 -14.18 -30.03 -8.67
N LYS A 347 -14.97 -31.14 -8.57
CA LYS A 347 -14.52 -32.52 -8.75
C LYS A 347 -14.13 -32.82 -10.19
N LEU A 348 -14.82 -32.31 -11.20
CA LEU A 348 -14.49 -32.52 -12.61
C LEU A 348 -13.14 -31.89 -12.98
N TYR A 349 -12.90 -30.65 -12.59
CA TYR A 349 -11.62 -30.00 -12.82
C TYR A 349 -10.47 -30.61 -12.00
N MET A 350 -10.74 -31.06 -10.77
CA MET A 350 -9.78 -31.80 -9.96
C MET A 350 -9.43 -33.16 -10.59
N ASN A 351 -10.37 -33.82 -11.26
CA ASN A 351 -10.13 -35.10 -11.95
C ASN A 351 -9.26 -34.90 -13.21
N GLU A 352 -9.47 -33.85 -14.00
CA GLU A 352 -8.60 -33.54 -15.15
C GLU A 352 -7.18 -33.16 -14.70
N LEU A 353 -7.05 -32.45 -13.58
CA LEU A 353 -5.75 -32.12 -12.98
C LEU A 353 -5.04 -33.34 -12.38
N THR A 354 -5.80 -34.32 -11.86
CA THR A 354 -5.25 -35.58 -11.30
C THR A 354 -4.80 -36.56 -12.37
N GLN A 355 -5.38 -36.54 -13.55
CA GLN A 355 -4.93 -37.39 -14.66
C GLN A 355 -3.57 -36.97 -15.23
N ASN A 356 -3.16 -35.72 -15.03
CA ASN A 356 -1.83 -35.17 -15.35
C ASN A 356 -0.89 -35.13 -14.11
N GLY A 357 -0.83 -36.21 -13.35
CA GLY A 357 -0.31 -36.38 -11.99
C GLY A 357 1.02 -35.74 -11.59
N ASN A 358 1.87 -35.29 -12.53
CA ASN A 358 3.10 -34.57 -12.21
C ASN A 358 2.90 -33.06 -12.03
N GLN A 359 1.94 -32.45 -12.72
CA GLN A 359 1.66 -31.01 -12.59
C GLN A 359 0.98 -30.66 -11.26
N MET A 360 0.22 -31.59 -10.67
CA MET A 360 -0.41 -31.37 -9.36
C MET A 360 0.57 -31.38 -8.17
N LYS A 361 1.66 -32.13 -8.25
CA LYS A 361 2.71 -32.09 -7.20
C LYS A 361 3.47 -30.77 -7.19
N GLU A 362 3.75 -30.21 -8.35
CA GLU A 362 4.30 -28.85 -8.47
C GLU A 362 3.30 -27.81 -8.00
N PHE A 363 2.04 -27.93 -8.40
CA PHE A 363 0.97 -27.02 -8.00
C PHE A 363 0.69 -27.03 -6.48
N SER A 364 0.61 -28.20 -5.85
CA SER A 364 0.35 -28.30 -4.42
C SER A 364 1.54 -27.88 -3.56
N SER A 365 2.78 -28.04 -4.05
CA SER A 365 3.97 -27.59 -3.35
C SER A 365 4.19 -26.06 -3.42
N LEU A 366 3.71 -25.43 -4.50
CA LEU A 366 3.76 -23.98 -4.68
C LEU A 366 2.70 -23.23 -3.83
N PHE A 367 1.63 -23.91 -3.42
CA PHE A 367 0.43 -23.31 -2.81
C PHE A 367 0.12 -23.84 -1.41
N GLY A 368 1.13 -23.95 -0.55
CA GLY A 368 1.10 -24.54 0.81
C GLY A 368 0.12 -23.97 1.84
N GLY A 369 -1.15 -23.74 1.50
CA GLY A 369 -2.18 -23.32 2.43
C GLY A 369 -3.60 -23.43 1.86
N LYS A 370 -4.62 -23.50 2.71
CA LYS A 370 -6.02 -23.68 2.31
C LYS A 370 -6.57 -22.66 1.28
N ASN A 371 -5.97 -21.46 1.21
CA ASN A 371 -6.37 -20.39 0.29
C ASN A 371 -5.54 -20.32 -1.00
N SER A 372 -4.38 -20.96 -1.04
CA SER A 372 -3.46 -20.95 -2.17
C SER A 372 -3.92 -21.82 -3.33
N ASN A 373 -4.63 -22.91 -3.05
CA ASN A 373 -5.20 -23.78 -4.08
C ASN A 373 -6.16 -23.05 -5.03
N ALA A 374 -6.87 -22.01 -4.54
CA ALA A 374 -7.81 -21.25 -5.35
C ALA A 374 -7.09 -20.37 -6.40
N LEU A 375 -5.98 -19.76 -6.03
CA LEU A 375 -5.25 -18.81 -6.90
C LEU A 375 -4.60 -19.52 -8.08
N GLY A 376 -3.91 -20.61 -7.83
CA GLY A 376 -3.30 -21.42 -8.86
C GLY A 376 -4.29 -22.05 -9.83
N THR A 377 -5.42 -22.50 -9.33
CA THR A 377 -6.48 -23.06 -10.16
C THR A 377 -7.11 -21.99 -11.06
N ILE A 378 -7.35 -20.78 -10.52
CA ILE A 378 -7.83 -19.65 -11.33
C ILE A 378 -6.83 -19.30 -12.44
N CYS A 379 -5.54 -19.23 -12.13
CA CYS A 379 -4.50 -18.94 -13.12
C CYS A 379 -4.45 -19.97 -14.24
N TYR A 380 -4.49 -21.24 -13.87
CA TYR A 380 -4.49 -22.34 -14.85
C TYR A 380 -5.70 -22.28 -15.78
N VAL A 381 -6.89 -22.05 -15.21
CA VAL A 381 -8.13 -21.95 -16.01
C VAL A 381 -8.10 -20.73 -16.92
N LEU A 382 -7.61 -19.59 -16.42
CA LEU A 382 -7.45 -18.37 -17.22
C LEU A 382 -6.48 -18.59 -18.38
N ASP A 383 -5.31 -19.19 -18.13
CA ASP A 383 -4.32 -19.46 -19.17
C ASP A 383 -4.89 -20.43 -20.24
N LYS A 384 -5.61 -21.49 -19.83
CA LYS A 384 -6.25 -22.46 -20.73
C LYS A 384 -7.34 -21.80 -21.59
N GLU A 385 -8.18 -20.98 -21.02
CA GLU A 385 -9.25 -20.31 -21.75
C GLU A 385 -8.72 -19.17 -22.64
N MET A 386 -7.74 -18.41 -22.18
CA MET A 386 -7.09 -17.36 -22.95
C MET A 386 -6.43 -17.87 -24.24
N THR A 387 -5.76 -19.04 -24.19
CA THR A 387 -5.13 -19.66 -25.37
C THR A 387 -6.14 -20.07 -26.44
N LYS A 388 -7.41 -20.31 -26.08
CA LYS A 388 -8.46 -20.65 -27.04
C LYS A 388 -8.95 -19.45 -27.84
N ASP A 389 -9.07 -18.29 -27.21
CA ASP A 389 -9.59 -17.08 -27.86
C ASP A 389 -9.09 -15.79 -27.19
N MET A 390 -7.92 -15.32 -27.65
CA MET A 390 -7.31 -14.08 -27.17
C MET A 390 -8.19 -12.84 -27.42
N SER A 391 -8.98 -12.86 -28.51
CA SER A 391 -9.82 -11.71 -28.85
C SER A 391 -10.98 -11.50 -27.89
N SER A 392 -11.51 -12.57 -27.29
CA SER A 392 -12.53 -12.49 -26.25
C SER A 392 -12.01 -11.87 -24.96
N PHE A 393 -10.71 -12.03 -24.67
CA PHE A 393 -10.02 -11.36 -23.57
C PHE A 393 -9.61 -9.91 -23.88
N GLY A 394 -9.89 -9.43 -25.11
CA GLY A 394 -9.48 -8.07 -25.51
C GLY A 394 -7.97 -7.92 -25.58
N ILE A 395 -7.24 -8.99 -25.88
CA ILE A 395 -5.78 -8.98 -26.03
C ILE A 395 -5.47 -8.71 -27.48
N ILE A 396 -4.62 -7.71 -27.70
CA ILE A 396 -4.10 -7.35 -29.03
C ILE A 396 -2.60 -7.59 -28.99
N GLU A 397 -2.15 -8.55 -29.81
CA GLU A 397 -0.75 -8.81 -29.99
C GLU A 397 -0.11 -7.68 -30.81
N MET A 398 0.92 -7.06 -30.23
CA MET A 398 1.63 -5.94 -30.83
C MET A 398 2.97 -6.41 -31.35
N ASP A 399 3.40 -5.87 -32.50
CA ASP A 399 4.77 -6.11 -32.97
C ASP A 399 5.79 -5.59 -31.93
N GLN A 400 6.79 -6.42 -31.64
CA GLN A 400 7.87 -6.08 -30.72
C GLN A 400 8.78 -4.98 -31.28
N ARG A 401 8.90 -4.90 -32.60
CA ARG A 401 9.62 -3.83 -33.27
C ARG A 401 8.79 -2.54 -33.23
N VAL A 402 9.44 -1.43 -32.91
CA VAL A 402 8.76 -0.14 -32.69
C VAL A 402 9.01 0.86 -33.80
N SER A 403 10.09 0.69 -34.55
CA SER A 403 10.52 1.63 -35.58
C SER A 403 11.12 0.90 -36.77
N PHE A 404 11.02 1.50 -37.94
CA PHE A 404 11.71 1.09 -39.14
C PHE A 404 13.18 1.53 -39.08
N SER A 405 14.05 0.85 -39.82
CA SER A 405 15.44 1.27 -39.98
C SER A 405 15.56 2.49 -40.90
N ASP A 406 16.60 3.31 -40.71
CA ASP A 406 16.85 4.46 -41.57
C ASP A 406 17.09 4.02 -43.03
N GLU A 407 17.66 2.82 -43.25
CA GLU A 407 17.85 2.23 -44.58
C GLU A 407 16.51 1.91 -45.25
N ASP A 408 15.57 1.34 -44.53
CA ASP A 408 14.22 1.05 -45.04
C ASP A 408 13.46 2.36 -45.34
N ILE A 409 13.57 3.36 -44.46
CA ILE A 409 12.94 4.67 -44.67
C ILE A 409 13.52 5.34 -45.92
N TYR A 410 14.85 5.33 -46.11
CA TYR A 410 15.48 5.94 -47.26
C TYR A 410 15.09 5.24 -48.55
N LYS A 411 15.08 3.91 -48.58
CA LYS A 411 14.67 3.12 -49.74
C LYS A 411 13.20 3.41 -50.10
N LYS A 412 12.31 3.40 -49.11
CA LYS A 412 10.88 3.66 -49.33
C LYS A 412 10.61 5.09 -49.81
N TRP A 413 11.31 6.07 -49.24
CA TRP A 413 11.24 7.47 -49.69
C TRP A 413 11.60 7.63 -51.18
N LYS A 414 12.65 6.93 -51.66
CA LYS A 414 13.00 6.90 -53.08
C LYS A 414 11.95 6.22 -53.94
N GLU A 415 11.37 5.11 -53.48
CA GLU A 415 10.29 4.40 -54.15
C GLU A 415 9.03 5.26 -54.25
N GLN A 416 8.76 6.11 -53.28
CA GLN A 416 7.67 7.09 -53.29
C GLN A 416 7.96 8.33 -54.16
N GLY A 417 9.09 8.36 -54.89
CA GLY A 417 9.49 9.48 -55.76
C GLY A 417 9.87 10.73 -54.98
N MET A 418 10.47 10.57 -53.77
CA MET A 418 10.86 11.66 -52.86
C MET A 418 9.70 12.56 -52.46
N LYS A 419 8.54 11.94 -52.24
CA LYS A 419 7.27 12.60 -51.86
C LYS A 419 6.73 12.04 -50.56
N ASP A 420 5.95 12.86 -49.90
CA ASP A 420 5.13 12.42 -48.74
C ASP A 420 4.09 11.39 -49.22
N GLY A 421 4.06 10.24 -48.58
CA GLY A 421 3.24 9.12 -49.03
C GLY A 421 1.73 9.30 -48.82
N TYR A 422 1.33 10.31 -48.00
CA TYR A 422 -0.08 10.64 -47.77
C TYR A 422 -0.54 11.79 -48.65
N THR A 423 0.21 12.89 -48.73
CA THR A 423 -0.21 14.11 -49.44
C THR A 423 0.32 14.15 -50.89
N GLY A 424 1.37 13.41 -51.21
CA GLY A 424 2.01 13.47 -52.51
C GLY A 424 2.91 14.70 -52.74
N ASP A 425 3.07 15.55 -51.74
CA ASP A 425 3.93 16.73 -51.80
C ASP A 425 5.42 16.33 -51.83
N ALA A 426 6.27 17.18 -52.39
CA ALA A 426 7.71 16.97 -52.35
C ALA A 426 8.20 16.95 -50.88
N LEU A 427 9.01 15.94 -50.53
CA LEU A 427 9.50 15.75 -49.17
C LEU A 427 11.02 15.54 -49.21
N GLU A 428 11.77 16.44 -48.58
CA GLU A 428 13.20 16.26 -48.40
C GLU A 428 13.47 15.17 -47.35
N PHE A 429 14.52 14.35 -47.56
CA PHE A 429 14.82 13.23 -46.68
C PHE A 429 15.12 13.65 -45.24
N GLU A 430 15.65 14.85 -45.03
CA GLU A 430 15.93 15.41 -43.72
C GLU A 430 14.66 15.53 -42.85
N TYR A 431 13.47 15.70 -43.47
CA TYR A 431 12.18 15.82 -42.78
C TYR A 431 11.34 14.55 -42.90
N ALA A 432 11.87 13.51 -43.50
CA ALA A 432 11.17 12.27 -43.75
C ALA A 432 11.24 11.34 -42.54
N VAL A 433 10.10 10.80 -42.13
CA VAL A 433 9.98 9.80 -41.08
C VAL A 433 9.22 8.59 -41.60
N GLY A 434 9.54 7.41 -41.07
CA GLY A 434 8.77 6.19 -41.32
C GLY A 434 7.55 6.11 -40.44
N ASP A 435 6.39 5.91 -41.06
CA ASP A 435 5.13 5.64 -40.34
C ASP A 435 4.57 4.27 -40.74
N HIS A 436 3.80 3.69 -39.84
CA HIS A 436 3.05 2.46 -40.08
C HIS A 436 1.77 2.80 -40.85
N TYR A 437 1.68 2.36 -42.11
CA TYR A 437 0.47 2.56 -42.90
C TYR A 437 -0.76 2.05 -42.19
N ILE A 438 -0.76 0.78 -41.75
CA ILE A 438 -1.71 0.25 -40.78
C ILE A 438 -1.12 0.52 -39.39
N PRO A 439 -1.79 1.32 -38.55
CA PRO A 439 -1.26 1.68 -37.24
C PRO A 439 -0.90 0.47 -36.40
N ARG A 440 0.23 0.52 -35.70
CA ARG A 440 0.60 -0.55 -34.74
C ARG A 440 -0.49 -0.84 -33.73
N SER A 441 -1.29 0.14 -33.36
CA SER A 441 -2.40 -0.01 -32.42
C SER A 441 -3.47 -1.01 -32.87
N GLU A 442 -3.54 -1.35 -34.15
CA GLU A 442 -4.42 -2.41 -34.70
C GLU A 442 -3.90 -3.82 -34.39
N GLY A 443 -2.59 -3.96 -34.11
CA GLY A 443 -1.95 -5.22 -33.77
C GLY A 443 -1.53 -6.06 -34.97
N VAL A 444 -0.71 -7.08 -34.70
CA VAL A 444 -0.12 -7.95 -35.73
C VAL A 444 -1.17 -8.62 -36.61
N LYS A 445 -2.26 -9.09 -36.01
CA LYS A 445 -3.34 -9.79 -36.73
C LYS A 445 -4.03 -8.94 -37.81
N LEU A 446 -4.07 -7.63 -37.64
CA LEU A 446 -4.67 -6.69 -38.58
C LEU A 446 -3.63 -5.97 -39.45
N GLY A 447 -2.37 -6.42 -39.42
CA GLY A 447 -1.30 -5.89 -40.26
C GLY A 447 -0.55 -4.71 -39.64
N GLY A 448 -0.79 -4.36 -38.36
CA GLY A 448 -0.04 -3.32 -37.65
C GLY A 448 1.37 -3.79 -37.26
N VAL A 449 2.17 -4.18 -38.24
CA VAL A 449 3.52 -4.74 -38.09
C VAL A 449 4.59 -3.78 -38.61
N THR A 450 5.79 -3.86 -38.04
CA THR A 450 6.96 -3.08 -38.48
C THR A 450 7.71 -3.83 -39.57
N GLU A 451 7.04 -4.02 -40.70
CA GLU A 451 7.57 -4.64 -41.92
C GLU A 451 7.56 -3.64 -43.06
N TYR A 452 8.47 -3.83 -44.02
CA TYR A 452 8.66 -2.91 -45.13
C TYR A 452 7.37 -2.62 -45.91
N ASP A 453 6.51 -3.64 -46.08
CA ASP A 453 5.24 -3.50 -46.80
C ASP A 453 4.24 -2.60 -46.04
N ASN A 454 4.36 -2.47 -44.72
CA ASN A 454 3.57 -1.57 -43.91
C ASN A 454 4.26 -0.21 -43.67
N LEU A 455 5.41 0.03 -44.28
CA LEU A 455 6.11 1.30 -44.19
C LEU A 455 5.57 2.29 -45.22
N ILE A 456 5.23 3.47 -44.76
CA ILE A 456 5.03 4.65 -45.57
C ILE A 456 5.93 5.75 -45.04
N VAL A 457 6.53 6.54 -45.95
CA VAL A 457 7.37 7.67 -45.57
C VAL A 457 6.58 8.96 -45.70
N THR A 458 6.60 9.76 -44.68
CA THR A 458 5.84 11.00 -44.56
C THR A 458 6.62 12.05 -43.78
N SER A 459 6.12 13.27 -43.71
CA SER A 459 6.67 14.29 -42.80
C SER A 459 6.37 14.00 -41.35
N ASP A 460 7.24 14.46 -40.44
CA ASP A 460 6.98 14.36 -38.96
C ASP A 460 5.64 14.99 -38.56
N VAL A 461 5.26 16.08 -39.22
CA VAL A 461 3.97 16.76 -38.97
C VAL A 461 2.79 15.86 -39.32
N ASN A 462 2.79 15.29 -40.55
CA ASN A 462 1.72 14.40 -40.99
C ASN A 462 1.65 13.11 -40.15
N ASN A 463 2.80 12.55 -39.78
CA ASN A 463 2.88 11.39 -38.90
C ASN A 463 2.21 11.67 -37.54
N ARG A 464 2.50 12.81 -36.92
CA ARG A 464 1.89 13.20 -35.64
C ARG A 464 0.38 13.43 -35.76
N ILE A 465 -0.07 14.08 -36.84
CA ILE A 465 -1.51 14.33 -37.06
C ILE A 465 -2.22 13.01 -37.30
N LYS A 466 -1.68 12.14 -38.16
CA LYS A 466 -2.27 10.82 -38.42
C LYS A 466 -2.36 9.98 -37.14
N SER A 467 -1.28 9.92 -36.37
CA SER A 467 -1.25 9.12 -35.13
C SER A 467 -1.80 7.69 -35.35
N ASN A 468 -2.92 7.36 -34.73
CA ASN A 468 -3.60 6.06 -34.84
C ASN A 468 -4.81 6.08 -35.81
N MET A 469 -4.95 7.09 -36.65
CA MET A 469 -6.04 7.13 -37.63
C MET A 469 -5.85 6.06 -38.70
N ASN A 470 -6.98 5.58 -39.22
CA ASN A 470 -6.97 4.77 -40.43
C ASN A 470 -6.34 5.57 -41.58
N PRO A 471 -5.43 4.96 -42.36
CA PRO A 471 -4.70 5.66 -43.41
C PRO A 471 -5.59 6.27 -44.50
N GLU A 472 -6.68 5.61 -44.87
CA GLU A 472 -7.62 6.14 -45.88
C GLU A 472 -8.36 7.36 -45.38
N SER A 473 -8.85 7.31 -44.11
CA SER A 473 -9.49 8.45 -43.46
C SER A 473 -8.54 9.64 -43.29
N PHE A 474 -7.25 9.36 -43.07
CA PHE A 474 -6.25 10.43 -43.00
C PHE A 474 -5.97 11.05 -44.38
N LYS A 475 -5.86 10.24 -45.42
CA LYS A 475 -5.71 10.75 -46.80
C LYS A 475 -6.86 11.65 -47.21
N GLU A 476 -8.11 11.26 -46.88
CA GLU A 476 -9.29 12.11 -47.17
C GLU A 476 -9.26 13.45 -46.43
N GLN A 477 -8.59 13.49 -45.26
CA GLN A 477 -8.48 14.72 -44.43
C GLN A 477 -7.41 15.68 -44.97
N VAL A 478 -6.34 15.17 -45.64
CA VAL A 478 -5.18 15.96 -46.07
C VAL A 478 -5.16 16.19 -47.59
N ALA A 479 -6.05 15.54 -48.36
CA ALA A 479 -6.26 15.78 -49.79
C ALA A 479 -7.11 17.03 -49.98
#